data_7657fe08cab48d6ccce1982b690040c2
#
_entry.id   7657fe08cab48d6ccce1982b690040c2
#
_cell.length_a   1.000
_cell.length_b   1.000
_cell.length_c   1.000
_cell.angle_alpha   90.00
_cell.angle_beta   90.00
_cell.angle_gamma   90.00
#
_symmetry.space_group_name_H-M   'P 1'
#
loop_
_entity.id
_entity.type
_entity.pdbx_description
1 polymer ?
#
loop_
_entity_poly.entity_id
_entity_poly.type
_entity_poly.pdbx_seq_one_letter_code
_entity_poly.pdbx_strand_id
1 'polypeptide(L)'
;MDLTETSKKRLGTVVPELREIIIEAIERAEALGMTVQITEGLRTVETQKKYVASGKSKTMKSYHLTGRAVDVYVNKGWKFAHYKQFADIVKAVAIKKQKIITWGGDWPKFRDGPHFQIEHV
;
A
#
# COMPACT_ATOMS: atom_id res chain seq x y z
N MET A 1 11.65 -13.16 -1.48
CA MET A 1 10.33 -12.54 -1.78
C MET A 1 9.94 -12.85 -3.21
N ASP A 2 8.65 -13.12 -3.41
CA ASP A 2 8.12 -13.51 -4.73
C ASP A 2 7.58 -12.32 -5.53
N LEU A 3 8.16 -11.14 -5.35
CA LEU A 3 7.75 -9.96 -6.10
C LEU A 3 8.16 -10.06 -7.57
N THR A 4 7.21 -9.74 -8.46
CA THR A 4 7.51 -9.60 -9.89
C THR A 4 8.43 -8.39 -10.09
N GLU A 5 9.09 -8.33 -11.26
CA GLU A 5 9.93 -7.18 -11.60
C GLU A 5 9.12 -5.88 -11.61
N THR A 6 7.85 -5.94 -12.07
CA THR A 6 6.95 -4.78 -12.06
C THR A 6 6.65 -4.34 -10.61
N SER A 7 6.37 -5.29 -9.71
CA SER A 7 6.14 -4.99 -8.30
C SER A 7 7.37 -4.36 -7.66
N LYS A 8 8.56 -4.90 -7.95
CA LYS A 8 9.83 -4.34 -7.44
C LYS A 8 10.04 -2.89 -7.89
N LYS A 9 9.78 -2.61 -9.18
CA LYS A 9 9.87 -1.25 -9.71
C LYS A 9 8.93 -0.30 -8.98
N ARG A 10 7.68 -0.71 -8.82
CA ARG A 10 6.66 0.10 -8.15
C ARG A 10 7.05 0.39 -6.70
N LEU A 11 7.50 -0.63 -5.98
CA LEU A 11 7.94 -0.48 -4.59
C LEU A 11 9.18 0.43 -4.49
N GLY A 12 10.05 0.39 -5.49
CA GLY A 12 11.23 1.25 -5.56
C GLY A 12 10.91 2.73 -5.73
N THR A 13 9.66 3.09 -6.08
CA THR A 13 9.26 4.50 -6.28
C THR A 13 8.77 5.19 -5.02
N VAL A 14 8.52 4.44 -3.94
CA VAL A 14 8.01 5.02 -2.69
C VAL A 14 9.16 5.40 -1.76
N VAL A 15 8.86 6.25 -0.78
CA VAL A 15 9.87 6.71 0.19
C VAL A 15 10.48 5.52 0.95
N PRO A 16 11.77 5.61 1.34
CA PRO A 16 12.46 4.47 1.98
C PRO A 16 11.75 3.95 3.24
N GLU A 17 11.21 4.83 4.07
CA GLU A 17 10.53 4.43 5.31
C GLU A 17 9.33 3.53 5.03
N LEU A 18 8.55 3.85 4.01
CA LEU A 18 7.40 3.02 3.60
C LEU A 18 7.88 1.72 2.96
N ARG A 19 8.88 1.81 2.09
CA ARG A 19 9.44 0.63 1.41
C ARG A 19 9.93 -0.41 2.41
N GLU A 20 10.67 0.00 3.42
CA GLU A 20 11.20 -0.92 4.43
C GLU A 20 10.10 -1.63 5.21
N ILE A 21 9.04 -0.91 5.58
CA ILE A 21 7.88 -1.48 6.27
C ILE A 21 7.20 -2.53 5.39
N ILE A 22 6.95 -2.19 4.14
CA ILE A 22 6.24 -3.08 3.21
C ILE A 22 7.07 -4.31 2.89
N ILE A 23 8.38 -4.17 2.70
CA ILE A 23 9.27 -5.32 2.44
C ILE A 23 9.22 -6.30 3.62
N GLU A 24 9.38 -5.84 4.85
CA GLU A 24 9.34 -6.72 6.01
C GLU A 24 7.96 -7.35 6.19
N ALA A 25 6.89 -6.58 5.95
CA ALA A 25 5.52 -7.10 6.02
C ALA A 25 5.28 -8.20 4.99
N ILE A 26 5.78 -8.03 3.76
CA ILE A 26 5.67 -9.05 2.71
C ILE A 26 6.42 -10.32 3.11
N GLU A 27 7.63 -10.19 3.65
CA GLU A 27 8.41 -11.34 4.11
C GLU A 27 7.65 -12.13 5.19
N ARG A 28 7.05 -11.43 6.16
CA ARG A 28 6.24 -12.06 7.20
C ARG A 28 4.99 -12.73 6.62
N ALA A 29 4.32 -12.05 5.67
CA ALA A 29 3.12 -12.58 5.03
C ALA A 29 3.43 -13.85 4.24
N GLU A 30 4.53 -13.86 3.48
CA GLU A 30 4.97 -15.03 2.72
C GLU A 30 5.27 -16.22 3.63
N ALA A 31 5.85 -15.96 4.80
CA ALA A 31 6.10 -17.02 5.79
C ALA A 31 4.80 -17.66 6.30
N LEU A 32 3.67 -16.95 6.19
CA LEU A 32 2.34 -17.44 6.55
C LEU A 32 1.59 -18.02 5.34
N GLY A 33 2.25 -18.17 4.20
CA GLY A 33 1.64 -18.70 2.99
C GLY A 33 0.85 -17.71 2.15
N MET A 34 0.93 -16.42 2.47
CA MET A 34 0.28 -15.39 1.67
C MET A 34 1.13 -15.00 0.46
N THR A 35 0.47 -14.49 -0.58
CA THR A 35 1.16 -13.87 -1.71
C THR A 35 0.81 -12.39 -1.75
N VAL A 36 1.80 -11.53 -2.02
CA VAL A 36 1.58 -10.09 -2.08
C VAL A 36 2.36 -9.52 -3.26
N GLN A 37 1.69 -8.73 -4.09
CA GLN A 37 2.31 -7.97 -5.17
C GLN A 37 1.97 -6.49 -5.00
N ILE A 38 2.74 -5.63 -5.67
CA ILE A 38 2.53 -4.19 -5.62
C ILE A 38 1.85 -3.75 -6.91
N THR A 39 0.70 -3.11 -6.81
CA THR A 39 -0.04 -2.64 -7.99
C THR A 39 0.21 -1.16 -8.28
N GLU A 40 0.55 -0.36 -7.26
CA GLU A 40 0.87 1.05 -7.48
C GLU A 40 1.78 1.57 -6.38
N GLY A 41 2.76 2.41 -6.77
CA GLY A 41 3.59 3.20 -5.87
C GLY A 41 3.40 4.67 -6.17
N LEU A 42 4.47 5.37 -6.64
CA LEU A 42 4.39 6.77 -7.03
C LEU A 42 3.40 6.96 -8.18
N ARG A 43 2.57 7.98 -8.08
CA ARG A 43 1.59 8.35 -9.10
C ARG A 43 1.90 9.73 -9.65
N THR A 44 1.73 9.92 -10.98
CA THR A 44 1.91 11.24 -11.59
C THR A 44 0.70 12.13 -11.35
N VAL A 45 0.90 13.46 -11.44
CA VAL A 45 -0.20 14.43 -11.34
C VAL A 45 -1.22 14.21 -12.45
N GLU A 46 -0.76 13.91 -13.67
CA GLU A 46 -1.65 13.63 -14.80
C GLU A 46 -2.56 12.44 -14.53
N THR A 47 -2.00 11.35 -14.00
CA THR A 47 -2.79 10.16 -13.64
C THR A 47 -3.80 10.51 -12.54
N GLN A 48 -3.39 11.30 -11.54
CA GLN A 48 -4.29 11.70 -10.46
C GLN A 48 -5.45 12.55 -11.00
N LYS A 49 -5.18 13.46 -11.93
CA LYS A 49 -6.24 14.26 -12.58
C LYS A 49 -7.24 13.36 -13.30
N LYS A 50 -6.76 12.34 -14.02
CA LYS A 50 -7.62 11.38 -14.70
C LYS A 50 -8.49 10.60 -13.70
N TYR A 51 -7.93 10.20 -12.58
CA TYR A 51 -8.67 9.47 -11.54
C TYR A 51 -9.77 10.33 -10.92
N VAL A 52 -9.49 11.62 -10.66
CA VAL A 52 -10.50 12.54 -10.16
C VAL A 52 -11.59 12.76 -11.19
N ALA A 53 -11.22 12.98 -12.45
CA ALA A 53 -12.19 13.20 -13.54
C ALA A 53 -13.09 11.98 -13.78
N SER A 54 -12.59 10.75 -13.61
CA SER A 54 -13.36 9.52 -13.80
C SER A 54 -14.11 9.07 -12.53
N GLY A 55 -13.96 9.79 -11.41
CA GLY A 55 -14.57 9.42 -10.13
C GLY A 55 -13.83 8.34 -9.36
N LYS A 56 -12.69 7.85 -9.87
CA LYS A 56 -11.89 6.83 -9.19
C LYS A 56 -11.20 7.37 -7.93
N SER A 57 -10.92 8.67 -7.90
CA SER A 57 -10.36 9.34 -6.72
C SER A 57 -11.18 10.58 -6.40
N LYS A 58 -11.23 10.95 -5.12
CA LYS A 58 -11.99 12.10 -4.62
C LYS A 58 -11.10 13.31 -4.33
N THR A 59 -9.77 13.20 -4.51
CA THR A 59 -8.85 14.25 -4.10
C THR A 59 -7.69 14.42 -5.08
N MET A 60 -7.16 15.64 -5.16
CA MET A 60 -5.87 15.93 -5.80
C MET A 60 -4.71 15.86 -4.82
N LYS A 61 -4.96 15.50 -3.55
CA LYS A 61 -3.94 15.44 -2.49
C LYS A 61 -3.62 13.98 -2.10
N SER A 62 -3.53 13.09 -3.08
CA SER A 62 -3.20 11.69 -2.82
C SER A 62 -1.76 11.53 -2.32
N TYR A 63 -1.56 10.68 -1.33
CA TYR A 63 -0.23 10.32 -0.83
C TYR A 63 0.61 9.60 -1.89
N HIS A 64 -0.03 9.00 -2.91
CA HIS A 64 0.70 8.41 -4.05
C HIS A 64 1.51 9.46 -4.82
N LEU A 65 1.09 10.73 -4.79
CA LEU A 65 1.80 11.80 -5.51
C LEU A 65 3.20 12.09 -4.94
N THR A 66 3.43 11.76 -3.69
CA THR A 66 4.73 12.00 -3.03
C THR A 66 5.46 10.71 -2.68
N GLY A 67 5.00 9.56 -3.21
CA GLY A 67 5.60 8.27 -2.90
C GLY A 67 5.35 7.81 -1.47
N ARG A 68 4.34 8.34 -0.80
CA ARG A 68 4.01 7.99 0.58
C ARG A 68 2.85 7.01 0.69
N ALA A 69 2.44 6.43 -0.42
CA ALA A 69 1.40 5.41 -0.45
C ALA A 69 1.76 4.28 -1.40
N VAL A 70 1.22 3.10 -1.12
CA VAL A 70 1.37 1.91 -1.94
C VAL A 70 0.04 1.18 -1.96
N ASP A 71 -0.30 0.61 -3.12
CA ASP A 71 -1.42 -0.32 -3.26
C ASP A 71 -0.87 -1.72 -3.50
N VAL A 72 -1.51 -2.71 -2.89
CA VAL A 72 -1.07 -4.11 -2.93
C VAL A 72 -2.16 -5.02 -3.47
N TYR A 73 -1.74 -6.21 -3.93
CA TYR A 73 -2.63 -7.26 -4.39
C TYR A 73 -2.32 -8.51 -3.57
N VAL A 74 -3.27 -8.92 -2.72
CA VAL A 74 -3.05 -9.95 -1.70
C VAL A 74 -3.77 -11.24 -2.09
N ASN A 75 -3.04 -12.36 -2.07
CA ASN A 75 -3.56 -13.70 -2.34
C ASN A 75 -4.29 -13.80 -3.68
N LYS A 76 -3.85 -13.03 -4.67
CA LYS A 76 -4.39 -13.04 -6.04
C LYS A 76 -5.90 -12.79 -6.08
N GLY A 77 -6.43 -11.97 -5.19
CA GLY A 77 -7.86 -11.72 -5.11
C GLY A 77 -8.19 -10.46 -4.32
N TRP A 78 -9.47 -10.29 -4.01
CA TRP A 78 -9.99 -9.06 -3.40
C TRP A 78 -10.74 -9.33 -2.09
N LYS A 79 -10.53 -10.48 -1.45
CA LYS A 79 -11.14 -10.79 -0.15
C LYS A 79 -10.68 -9.80 0.91
N PHE A 80 -11.59 -9.03 1.47
CA PHE A 80 -11.27 -8.01 2.48
C PHE A 80 -10.53 -8.62 3.68
N ALA A 81 -10.90 -9.83 4.11
CA ALA A 81 -10.25 -10.51 5.23
C ALA A 81 -8.76 -10.74 4.98
N HIS A 82 -8.35 -11.01 3.73
CA HIS A 82 -6.94 -11.18 3.39
C HIS A 82 -6.18 -9.85 3.49
N TYR A 83 -6.80 -8.75 3.06
CA TYR A 83 -6.20 -7.41 3.20
C TYR A 83 -6.11 -7.00 4.65
N LYS A 84 -7.12 -7.33 5.47
CA LYS A 84 -7.05 -7.07 6.91
C LYS A 84 -5.92 -7.86 7.56
N GLN A 85 -5.73 -9.12 7.19
CA GLN A 85 -4.62 -9.94 7.69
C GLN A 85 -3.27 -9.29 7.35
N PHE A 86 -3.10 -8.87 6.10
CA PHE A 86 -1.88 -8.18 5.68
C PHE A 86 -1.74 -6.84 6.41
N ALA A 87 -2.82 -6.09 6.58
CA ALA A 87 -2.82 -4.82 7.29
C ALA A 87 -2.34 -4.97 8.74
N ASP A 88 -2.78 -6.03 9.42
CA ASP A 88 -2.33 -6.29 10.79
C ASP A 88 -0.82 -6.52 10.84
N ILE A 89 -0.27 -7.22 9.84
CA ILE A 89 1.18 -7.42 9.72
C ILE A 89 1.90 -6.08 9.48
N VAL A 90 1.40 -5.27 8.54
CA VAL A 90 2.00 -3.96 8.23
C VAL A 90 1.99 -3.06 9.46
N LYS A 91 0.88 -3.01 10.19
CA LYS A 91 0.75 -2.20 11.40
C LYS A 91 1.75 -2.64 12.47
N ALA A 92 1.94 -3.95 12.65
CA ALA A 92 2.91 -4.47 13.62
C ALA A 92 4.34 -4.06 13.27
N VAL A 93 4.69 -4.14 11.98
CA VAL A 93 6.02 -3.72 11.51
C VAL A 93 6.21 -2.21 11.71
N ALA A 94 5.18 -1.42 11.40
CA ALA A 94 5.23 0.03 11.57
C ALA A 94 5.46 0.42 13.03
N ILE A 95 4.77 -0.23 13.96
CA ILE A 95 4.96 0.01 15.39
C ILE A 95 6.41 -0.29 15.80
N LYS A 96 6.94 -1.43 15.36
CA LYS A 96 8.33 -1.83 15.64
C LYS A 96 9.32 -0.77 15.14
N LYS A 97 9.05 -0.16 13.98
CA LYS A 97 9.91 0.85 13.36
C LYS A 97 9.56 2.27 13.82
N GLN A 98 8.61 2.44 14.74
CA GLN A 98 8.18 3.74 15.27
C GLN A 98 7.67 4.68 14.17
N LYS A 99 6.90 4.12 13.22
CA LYS A 99 6.27 4.86 12.13
C LYS A 99 4.76 4.72 12.22
N ILE A 100 4.04 5.67 11.60
CA ILE A 100 2.57 5.67 11.58
C ILE A 100 2.10 5.33 10.18
N ILE A 101 1.40 4.21 10.06
CA ILE A 101 0.76 3.77 8.80
C ILE A 101 -0.75 3.88 8.96
N THR A 102 -1.39 4.41 7.94
CA THR A 102 -2.84 4.36 7.80
C THR A 102 -3.19 3.33 6.75
N TRP A 103 -4.10 2.41 7.08
CA TRP A 103 -4.66 1.44 6.14
C TRP A 103 -6.00 1.95 5.62
N GLY A 104 -6.17 1.95 4.29
CA GLY A 104 -7.42 2.41 3.68
C GLY A 104 -8.66 1.60 4.06
N GLY A 105 -8.47 0.35 4.49
CA GLY A 105 -9.55 -0.49 4.97
C GLY A 105 -10.16 -0.03 6.30
N ASP A 106 -9.48 0.84 7.04
CA ASP A 106 -9.97 1.43 8.28
C ASP A 106 -10.82 2.69 8.05
N TRP A 107 -10.88 3.20 6.83
CA TRP A 107 -11.65 4.41 6.56
C TRP A 107 -13.13 4.15 6.74
N PRO A 108 -13.87 5.08 7.40
CA PRO A 108 -15.31 4.90 7.60
C PRO A 108 -16.11 5.02 6.31
N LYS A 109 -15.58 5.73 5.31
CA LYS A 109 -16.15 5.88 3.96
C LYS A 109 -15.08 5.61 2.93
N PHE A 110 -15.47 5.10 1.77
CA PHE A 110 -14.59 4.82 0.64
C PHE A 110 -13.43 3.91 1.05
N ARG A 111 -13.76 2.81 1.76
CA ARG A 111 -12.76 1.81 2.17
C ARG A 111 -11.94 1.35 0.98
N ASP A 112 -10.64 1.28 1.20
CA ASP A 112 -9.67 0.88 0.19
C ASP A 112 -8.69 -0.11 0.80
N GLY A 113 -9.07 -1.39 0.79
CA GLY A 113 -8.27 -2.46 1.40
C GLY A 113 -6.86 -2.57 0.87
N PRO A 114 -6.61 -2.40 -0.45
CA PRO A 114 -5.25 -2.43 -1.00
C PRO A 114 -4.36 -1.27 -0.57
N HIS A 115 -4.89 -0.16 -0.07
CA HIS A 115 -4.17 1.09 0.14
C HIS A 115 -3.51 1.18 1.51
N PHE A 116 -2.21 1.50 1.52
CA PHE A 116 -1.41 1.77 2.71
C PHE A 116 -0.63 3.06 2.52
N GLN A 117 -0.65 3.94 3.51
CA GLN A 117 0.11 5.20 3.43
C GLN A 117 0.86 5.45 4.73
N ILE A 118 2.05 6.04 4.59
CA ILE A 118 2.86 6.44 5.74
C ILE A 118 2.60 7.91 6.05
N GLU A 119 2.24 8.19 7.31
CA GLU A 119 1.91 9.54 7.72
C GLU A 119 3.16 10.37 7.93
N HIS A 120 3.00 11.69 7.78
CA HIS A 120 4.05 12.64 8.13
C HIS A 120 4.14 12.73 9.66
N VAL A 121 5.35 12.77 10.16
CA VAL A 121 5.60 12.85 11.60
C VAL A 121 6.01 14.26 11.98
#